data_cc683ba96f7e31774e3711bcc30a1d5c
#
_entry.id   cc683ba96f7e31774e3711bcc30a1d5c
#
_cell.length_a   1.000
_cell.length_b   1.000
_cell.length_c   1.000
_cell.angle_alpha   90.00
_cell.angle_beta   90.00
_cell.angle_gamma   90.00
#
_symmetry.space_group_name_H-M   'P 1'
#
loop_
_entity.id
_entity.type
_entity.pdbx_description
1 polymer ?
#
loop_
_entity_poly.entity_id
_entity_poly.type
_entity_poly.pdbx_seq_one_letter_code
_entity_poly.pdbx_strand_id
1 'polypeptide(L)'
;LYSLPIKGLEAYRSGMDTVQNLILAAGPDAYAANDFYTEEQYNAYWTAFNAAGVKFAQEILDYVVAAGYATADDSVAAQAGNWGFDLADDATAEDFWAAIVAKYGYDISDDGINAETAGTSISAFLEAELGDAYTDYTVAVQTGESAPNIAGIVKTGDYSMTVTLTEVNATAIYQLPVTVCPMHYYGETDKYDYDNNMFGFVKGDLSHVKSVTSTPVGSGPYTFEGWSNGAVTLQKHPT
;
A
#
# COMPACT_ATOMS: atom_id res chain seq x y z
N LEU A 1 -14.39 -6.46 -3.31
CA LEU A 1 -14.62 -7.17 -2.03
C LEU A 1 -14.48 -6.26 -0.80
N TYR A 2 -13.46 -5.41 -0.73
CA TYR A 2 -13.19 -4.57 0.45
C TYR A 2 -14.27 -3.52 0.74
N SER A 3 -15.05 -3.13 -0.24
CA SER A 3 -16.17 -2.19 -0.10
C SER A 3 -17.51 -2.86 0.19
N LEU A 4 -17.57 -4.20 0.19
CA LEU A 4 -18.79 -4.93 0.50
C LEU A 4 -18.97 -5.08 2.01
N PRO A 5 -20.21 -4.94 2.53
CA PRO A 5 -20.54 -5.13 3.94
C PRO A 5 -20.58 -6.62 4.30
N ILE A 6 -19.45 -7.33 4.15
CA ILE A 6 -19.37 -8.75 4.48
C ILE A 6 -19.35 -8.91 6.00
N LYS A 7 -20.21 -9.77 6.52
CA LYS A 7 -20.29 -10.06 7.95
C LYS A 7 -18.93 -10.51 8.49
N GLY A 8 -18.42 -9.79 9.49
CA GLY A 8 -17.17 -10.09 10.16
C GLY A 8 -15.90 -9.66 9.40
N LEU A 9 -16.00 -9.01 8.24
CA LEU A 9 -14.84 -8.50 7.51
C LEU A 9 -14.09 -7.42 8.31
N GLU A 10 -14.82 -6.51 8.93
CA GLU A 10 -14.27 -5.46 9.78
C GLU A 10 -13.49 -6.05 10.97
N ALA A 11 -14.13 -7.01 11.68
CA ALA A 11 -13.47 -7.69 12.81
C ALA A 11 -12.23 -8.50 12.40
N TYR A 12 -12.20 -9.04 11.18
CA TYR A 12 -11.04 -9.75 10.64
C TYR A 12 -9.90 -8.79 10.27
N ARG A 13 -10.21 -7.60 9.77
CA ARG A 13 -9.23 -6.57 9.38
C ARG A 13 -8.71 -5.77 10.58
N SER A 14 -9.52 -5.66 11.65
CA SER A 14 -9.11 -4.98 12.88
C SER A 14 -7.94 -5.70 13.55
N GLY A 15 -7.11 -4.96 14.25
CA GLY A 15 -5.93 -5.49 14.92
C GLY A 15 -4.76 -5.85 14.00
N MET A 16 -4.78 -5.39 12.75
CA MET A 16 -3.64 -5.46 11.84
C MET A 16 -3.31 -4.04 11.35
N ASP A 17 -2.05 -3.70 11.33
CA ASP A 17 -1.56 -2.45 10.75
C ASP A 17 -0.17 -2.67 10.13
N THR A 18 0.33 -1.74 9.35
CA THR A 18 1.69 -1.80 8.85
C THR A 18 2.67 -1.15 9.84
N VAL A 19 3.92 -1.60 9.82
CA VAL A 19 4.99 -0.96 10.61
C VAL A 19 5.09 0.53 10.27
N GLN A 20 4.96 0.89 8.98
CA GLN A 20 4.93 2.27 8.51
C GLN A 20 3.83 3.11 9.19
N ASN A 21 2.59 2.62 9.21
CA ASN A 21 1.49 3.34 9.82
C ASN A 21 1.68 3.53 11.32
N LEU A 22 2.25 2.51 12.00
CA LEU A 22 2.57 2.61 13.42
C LEU A 22 3.64 3.66 13.71
N ILE A 23 4.67 3.76 12.85
CA ILE A 23 5.71 4.78 12.96
C ILE A 23 5.14 6.18 12.68
N LEU A 24 4.32 6.33 11.64
CA LEU A 24 3.67 7.61 11.31
C LEU A 24 2.73 8.07 12.44
N ALA A 25 1.96 7.14 13.03
CA ALA A 25 1.08 7.45 14.17
C ALA A 25 1.86 7.82 15.44
N ALA A 26 3.06 7.25 15.63
CA ALA A 26 3.93 7.61 16.76
C ALA A 26 4.53 9.02 16.63
N GLY A 27 4.65 9.55 15.41
CA GLY A 27 5.30 10.83 15.14
C GLY A 27 6.84 10.78 15.24
N PRO A 28 7.56 11.87 14.88
CA PRO A 28 9.02 11.88 14.81
C PRO A 28 9.73 12.23 16.11
N ASP A 29 9.01 12.67 17.16
CA ASP A 29 9.62 13.37 18.30
C ASP A 29 10.43 12.44 19.22
N ALA A 30 9.94 11.22 19.48
CA ALA A 30 10.64 10.28 20.34
C ALA A 30 10.21 8.82 20.08
N TYR A 31 11.20 7.95 19.94
CA TYR A 31 10.96 6.51 19.93
C TYR A 31 10.44 6.01 21.30
N ALA A 32 9.36 5.24 21.26
CA ALA A 32 8.89 4.47 22.40
C ALA A 32 9.09 2.97 22.12
N ALA A 33 9.70 2.25 23.04
CA ALA A 33 9.93 0.82 22.90
C ALA A 33 8.60 0.05 22.70
N ASN A 34 8.56 -0.81 21.70
CA ASN A 34 7.38 -1.60 21.30
C ASN A 34 7.83 -2.93 20.66
N ASP A 35 6.86 -3.81 20.34
CA ASP A 35 7.14 -5.14 19.79
C ASP A 35 7.11 -5.16 18.24
N PHE A 36 6.89 -4.02 17.57
CA PHE A 36 6.62 -3.98 16.13
C PHE A 36 7.80 -3.47 15.30
N TYR A 37 8.62 -2.59 15.87
CA TYR A 37 9.80 -2.03 15.22
C TYR A 37 10.85 -1.59 16.23
N THR A 38 12.09 -1.60 15.80
CA THR A 38 13.24 -1.18 16.63
C THR A 38 13.44 0.34 16.55
N GLU A 39 14.24 0.89 17.49
CA GLU A 39 14.68 2.28 17.44
C GLU A 39 15.46 2.60 16.16
N GLU A 40 16.27 1.66 15.67
CA GLU A 40 17.01 1.80 14.41
C GLU A 40 16.08 1.94 13.23
N GLN A 41 15.05 1.07 13.13
CA GLN A 41 14.03 1.14 12.08
C GLN A 41 13.25 2.45 12.15
N TYR A 42 12.85 2.88 13.35
CA TYR A 42 12.16 4.15 13.55
C TYR A 42 12.99 5.34 13.07
N ASN A 43 14.25 5.43 13.46
CA ASN A 43 15.14 6.52 13.06
C ASN A 43 15.45 6.49 11.56
N ALA A 44 15.67 5.30 10.98
CA ALA A 44 15.89 5.14 9.55
C ALA A 44 14.66 5.56 8.74
N TYR A 45 13.46 5.20 9.20
CA TYR A 45 12.21 5.60 8.55
C TYR A 45 12.05 7.12 8.52
N TRP A 46 12.21 7.81 9.64
CA TRP A 46 12.05 9.26 9.70
C TRP A 46 13.12 10.02 8.91
N THR A 47 14.34 9.49 8.87
CA THR A 47 15.40 10.02 8.02
C THR A 47 15.02 9.92 6.54
N ALA A 48 14.58 8.75 6.09
CA ALA A 48 14.13 8.50 4.74
C ALA A 48 12.85 9.30 4.39
N PHE A 49 11.90 9.40 5.32
CA PHE A 49 10.66 10.15 5.13
C PHE A 49 10.91 11.64 4.90
N ASN A 50 11.82 12.25 5.66
CA ASN A 50 12.19 13.64 5.45
C ASN A 50 12.94 13.84 4.11
N ALA A 51 13.85 12.95 3.77
CA ALA A 51 14.56 13.01 2.48
C ALA A 51 13.60 12.84 1.29
N ALA A 52 12.66 11.89 1.38
CA ALA A 52 11.60 11.69 0.42
C ALA A 52 10.71 12.93 0.30
N GLY A 53 10.35 13.53 1.43
CA GLY A 53 9.52 14.73 1.48
C GLY A 53 10.15 15.95 0.82
N VAL A 54 11.45 16.16 1.00
CA VAL A 54 12.15 17.24 0.30
C VAL A 54 12.14 17.01 -1.21
N LYS A 55 12.31 15.76 -1.68
CA LYS A 55 12.21 15.42 -3.11
C LYS A 55 10.80 15.59 -3.65
N PHE A 56 9.80 15.24 -2.86
CA PHE A 56 8.39 15.47 -3.18
C PHE A 56 8.08 16.97 -3.34
N ALA A 57 8.54 17.81 -2.40
CA ALA A 57 8.42 19.24 -2.48
C ALA A 57 9.16 19.82 -3.69
N GLN A 58 10.37 19.32 -3.99
CA GLN A 58 11.14 19.74 -5.16
C GLN A 58 10.45 19.39 -6.48
N GLU A 59 9.82 18.19 -6.58
CA GLU A 59 9.04 17.82 -7.78
C GLU A 59 7.89 18.82 -8.05
N ILE A 60 7.23 19.30 -6.99
CA ILE A 60 6.17 20.32 -7.11
C ILE A 60 6.76 21.64 -7.65
N LEU A 61 7.89 22.11 -7.11
CA LEU A 61 8.56 23.32 -7.57
C LEU A 61 8.97 23.20 -9.05
N ASP A 62 9.56 22.06 -9.42
CA ASP A 62 9.96 21.77 -10.80
C ASP A 62 8.75 21.75 -11.74
N TYR A 63 7.62 21.19 -11.29
CA TYR A 63 6.37 21.19 -12.05
C TYR A 63 5.83 22.60 -12.26
N VAL A 64 5.84 23.45 -11.25
CA VAL A 64 5.36 24.85 -11.34
C VAL A 64 6.16 25.62 -12.37
N VAL A 65 7.48 25.41 -12.43
CA VAL A 65 8.36 26.01 -13.44
C VAL A 65 8.07 25.41 -14.84
N ALA A 66 8.01 24.09 -14.94
CA ALA A 66 7.76 23.41 -16.23
C ALA A 66 6.39 23.76 -16.83
N ALA A 67 5.38 23.97 -15.99
CA ALA A 67 4.05 24.39 -16.40
C ALA A 67 3.95 25.90 -16.75
N GLY A 68 5.02 26.66 -16.49
CA GLY A 68 5.09 28.11 -16.82
C GLY A 68 4.36 29.01 -15.83
N TYR A 69 4.08 28.53 -14.61
CA TYR A 69 3.49 29.34 -13.54
C TYR A 69 4.53 30.17 -12.79
N ALA A 70 5.81 29.78 -12.87
CA ALA A 70 6.95 30.51 -12.36
C ALA A 70 8.16 30.29 -13.30
N THR A 71 9.28 30.96 -12.99
CA THR A 71 10.57 30.76 -13.68
C THR A 71 11.57 30.07 -12.73
N ALA A 72 12.63 29.51 -13.29
CA ALA A 72 13.70 28.89 -12.50
C ALA A 72 14.49 29.90 -11.63
N ASP A 73 14.42 31.20 -11.96
CA ASP A 73 15.05 32.28 -11.21
C ASP A 73 14.18 32.81 -10.05
N ASP A 74 12.91 32.40 -9.98
CA ASP A 74 12.03 32.79 -8.89
C ASP A 74 12.40 32.06 -7.59
N SER A 75 12.18 32.69 -6.46
CA SER A 75 12.43 32.08 -5.15
C SER A 75 11.50 30.88 -4.91
N VAL A 76 11.91 29.95 -4.04
CA VAL A 76 11.06 28.84 -3.60
C VAL A 76 9.72 29.35 -3.05
N ALA A 77 9.72 30.46 -2.30
CA ALA A 77 8.50 31.08 -1.81
C ALA A 77 7.56 31.50 -2.94
N ALA A 78 8.08 32.11 -4.02
CA ALA A 78 7.26 32.51 -5.17
C ALA A 78 6.72 31.28 -5.94
N GLN A 79 7.54 30.25 -6.12
CA GLN A 79 7.13 29.01 -6.77
C GLN A 79 6.06 28.26 -5.95
N ALA A 80 6.28 28.09 -4.63
CA ALA A 80 5.31 27.47 -3.71
C ALA A 80 4.03 28.30 -3.57
N GLY A 81 4.13 29.63 -3.69
CA GLY A 81 2.96 30.53 -3.72
C GLY A 81 2.02 30.23 -4.87
N ASN A 82 2.55 29.85 -6.04
CA ASN A 82 1.73 29.39 -7.18
C ASN A 82 1.05 28.04 -6.93
N TRP A 83 1.56 27.24 -5.98
CA TRP A 83 0.94 25.99 -5.53
C TRP A 83 -0.02 26.19 -4.35
N GLY A 84 -0.09 27.42 -3.81
CA GLY A 84 -1.01 27.79 -2.74
C GLY A 84 -0.41 27.74 -1.33
N PHE A 85 0.92 27.75 -1.21
CA PHE A 85 1.63 27.82 0.07
C PHE A 85 2.32 29.18 0.24
N ASP A 86 2.12 29.79 1.41
CA ASP A 86 2.74 31.07 1.78
C ASP A 86 3.99 30.78 2.64
N LEU A 87 5.16 31.07 2.09
CA LEU A 87 6.46 30.82 2.72
C LEU A 87 7.27 32.11 2.87
N ALA A 88 8.25 32.10 3.75
CA ALA A 88 9.21 33.19 3.88
C ALA A 88 10.04 33.36 2.59
N ASP A 89 10.48 34.60 2.30
CA ASP A 89 11.20 34.93 1.04
C ASP A 89 12.50 34.14 0.85
N ASP A 90 13.13 33.69 1.94
CA ASP A 90 14.37 32.90 1.98
C ASP A 90 14.12 31.37 2.14
N ALA A 91 12.87 30.93 1.98
CA ALA A 91 12.51 29.53 2.16
C ALA A 91 13.23 28.61 1.17
N THR A 92 13.50 27.41 1.63
CA THR A 92 14.10 26.29 0.89
C THR A 92 13.06 25.23 0.55
N ALA A 93 13.42 24.19 -0.18
CA ALA A 93 12.56 23.04 -0.42
C ALA A 93 12.24 22.28 0.88
N GLU A 94 13.15 22.26 1.85
CA GLU A 94 12.92 21.73 3.20
C GLU A 94 11.82 22.49 3.94
N ASP A 95 11.81 23.83 3.83
CA ASP A 95 10.77 24.68 4.44
C ASP A 95 9.42 24.45 3.76
N PHE A 96 9.42 24.23 2.43
CA PHE A 96 8.20 23.87 1.71
C PHE A 96 7.68 22.50 2.16
N TRP A 97 8.57 21.50 2.28
CA TRP A 97 8.19 20.21 2.86
C TRP A 97 7.63 20.35 4.28
N ALA A 98 8.26 21.14 5.14
CA ALA A 98 7.78 21.39 6.48
C ALA A 98 6.38 22.05 6.49
N ALA A 99 6.08 22.93 5.54
CA ALA A 99 4.76 23.54 5.38
C ALA A 99 3.71 22.51 4.92
N ILE A 100 4.05 21.58 4.03
CA ILE A 100 3.17 20.48 3.64
C ILE A 100 2.86 19.58 4.85
N VAL A 101 3.88 19.20 5.63
CA VAL A 101 3.69 18.44 6.87
C VAL A 101 2.86 19.20 7.89
N ALA A 102 3.06 20.51 8.04
CA ALA A 102 2.24 21.32 8.94
C ALA A 102 0.76 21.35 8.54
N LYS A 103 0.47 21.27 7.25
CA LYS A 103 -0.91 21.25 6.71
C LYS A 103 -1.60 19.89 6.87
N TYR A 104 -0.90 18.80 6.63
CA TYR A 104 -1.48 17.46 6.53
C TYR A 104 -1.04 16.51 7.64
N GLY A 105 -0.13 16.92 8.53
CA GLY A 105 0.53 16.00 9.45
C GLY A 105 1.37 14.97 8.70
N TYR A 106 1.34 13.75 9.19
CA TYR A 106 2.05 12.61 8.58
C TYR A 106 1.10 11.67 7.82
N ASP A 107 -0.04 12.21 7.37
CA ASP A 107 -1.01 11.46 6.57
C ASP A 107 -0.52 11.34 5.13
N ILE A 108 -0.10 10.14 4.74
CA ILE A 108 0.41 9.81 3.40
C ILE A 108 -0.69 9.35 2.44
N SER A 109 -1.97 9.46 2.82
CA SER A 109 -3.09 9.13 1.95
C SER A 109 -3.30 10.14 0.82
N ASP A 110 -4.21 9.82 -0.11
CA ASP A 110 -4.58 10.71 -1.20
C ASP A 110 -5.27 11.99 -0.71
N ASP A 111 -5.90 11.96 0.46
CA ASP A 111 -6.51 13.14 1.11
C ASP A 111 -5.50 13.88 2.03
N GLY A 112 -4.34 13.27 2.29
CA GLY A 112 -3.25 13.82 3.07
C GLY A 112 -2.17 14.47 2.21
N ILE A 113 -0.90 14.14 2.46
CA ILE A 113 0.28 14.69 1.75
C ILE A 113 0.16 14.47 0.23
N ASN A 114 -0.35 13.33 -0.21
CA ASN A 114 -0.50 13.06 -1.65
C ASN A 114 -1.55 13.93 -2.34
N ALA A 115 -2.37 14.69 -1.64
CA ALA A 115 -3.23 15.72 -2.25
C ALA A 115 -2.41 16.79 -2.98
N GLU A 116 -1.15 16.99 -2.58
CA GLU A 116 -0.22 17.98 -3.18
C GLU A 116 0.69 17.38 -4.27
N THR A 117 0.52 16.12 -4.66
CA THR A 117 1.42 15.47 -5.64
C THR A 117 1.44 16.18 -7.00
N ALA A 118 2.63 16.38 -7.55
CA ALA A 118 2.82 16.82 -8.94
C ALA A 118 2.89 15.64 -9.93
N GLY A 119 2.88 14.39 -9.44
CA GLY A 119 2.89 13.18 -10.26
C GLY A 119 3.38 11.95 -9.49
N THR A 120 4.38 12.10 -8.64
CA THR A 120 4.95 11.00 -7.84
C THR A 120 4.45 11.07 -6.40
N SER A 121 3.92 9.96 -5.87
CA SER A 121 3.45 9.91 -4.48
C SER A 121 4.60 9.98 -3.48
N ILE A 122 4.33 10.48 -2.27
CA ILE A 122 5.31 10.45 -1.18
C ILE A 122 5.79 9.02 -0.86
N SER A 123 4.92 8.03 -0.99
CA SER A 123 5.27 6.62 -0.80
C SER A 123 6.28 6.12 -1.84
N ALA A 124 6.21 6.58 -3.09
CA ALA A 124 7.17 6.20 -4.13
C ALA A 124 8.55 6.83 -3.88
N PHE A 125 8.60 8.07 -3.42
CA PHE A 125 9.86 8.69 -2.99
C PHE A 125 10.45 7.97 -1.77
N LEU A 126 9.61 7.61 -0.80
CA LEU A 126 10.04 6.87 0.39
C LEU A 126 10.58 5.47 0.05
N GLU A 127 9.92 4.76 -0.87
CA GLU A 127 10.41 3.48 -1.39
C GLU A 127 11.80 3.65 -2.04
N ALA A 128 11.99 4.71 -2.82
CA ALA A 128 13.28 5.00 -3.42
C ALA A 128 14.39 5.32 -2.39
N GLU A 129 14.04 5.98 -1.26
CA GLU A 129 14.98 6.26 -0.17
C GLU A 129 15.34 5.01 0.64
N LEU A 130 14.37 4.16 0.94
CA LEU A 130 14.56 2.97 1.76
C LEU A 130 15.08 1.77 0.96
N GLY A 131 14.88 1.75 -0.37
CA GLY A 131 15.26 0.64 -1.22
C GLY A 131 14.64 -0.68 -0.77
N ASP A 132 15.45 -1.74 -0.71
CA ASP A 132 14.99 -3.07 -0.31
C ASP A 132 14.36 -3.11 1.09
N ALA A 133 14.79 -2.22 1.99
CA ALA A 133 14.25 -2.13 3.34
C ALA A 133 12.80 -1.62 3.40
N TYR A 134 12.27 -1.01 2.34
CA TYR A 134 10.90 -0.51 2.29
C TYR A 134 9.86 -1.61 2.59
N THR A 135 10.14 -2.84 2.17
CA THR A 135 9.26 -3.98 2.42
C THR A 135 9.07 -4.28 3.91
N ASP A 136 10.09 -4.02 4.75
CA ASP A 136 10.02 -4.24 6.19
C ASP A 136 9.04 -3.27 6.88
N TYR A 137 8.79 -2.11 6.28
CA TYR A 137 7.86 -1.10 6.79
C TYR A 137 6.44 -1.28 6.29
N THR A 138 6.26 -1.89 5.12
CA THR A 138 4.93 -2.14 4.54
C THR A 138 4.34 -3.48 4.93
N VAL A 139 5.08 -4.33 5.65
CA VAL A 139 4.56 -5.58 6.21
C VAL A 139 3.48 -5.31 7.24
N ALA A 140 2.40 -6.10 7.18
CA ALA A 140 1.33 -6.03 8.14
C ALA A 140 1.72 -6.80 9.43
N VAL A 141 1.55 -6.15 10.57
CA VAL A 141 1.79 -6.70 11.90
C VAL A 141 0.49 -6.74 12.71
N GLN A 142 0.38 -7.68 13.62
CA GLN A 142 -0.80 -7.79 14.47
C GLN A 142 -0.67 -6.87 15.67
N THR A 143 -1.49 -5.82 15.71
CA THR A 143 -1.46 -4.78 16.75
C THR A 143 -2.54 -4.94 17.81
N GLY A 144 -3.45 -5.89 17.62
CA GLY A 144 -4.55 -6.17 18.55
C GLY A 144 -5.22 -7.51 18.26
N GLU A 145 -6.31 -7.79 18.98
CA GLU A 145 -7.12 -8.98 18.72
C GLU A 145 -7.87 -8.81 17.39
N SER A 146 -7.73 -9.77 16.48
CA SER A 146 -8.53 -9.88 15.27
C SER A 146 -9.33 -11.19 15.28
N ALA A 147 -10.47 -11.19 14.58
CA ALA A 147 -11.19 -12.44 14.36
C ALA A 147 -10.32 -13.42 13.56
N PRO A 148 -10.30 -14.73 13.87
CA PRO A 148 -9.47 -15.70 13.19
C PRO A 148 -9.87 -15.90 11.72
N ASN A 149 -11.12 -15.59 11.38
CA ASN A 149 -11.67 -15.71 10.03
C ASN A 149 -12.75 -14.66 9.78
N ILE A 150 -13.14 -14.51 8.51
CA ILE A 150 -14.26 -13.66 8.12
C ILE A 150 -15.56 -14.48 8.30
N ALA A 151 -16.29 -14.24 9.38
CA ALA A 151 -17.47 -15.01 9.76
C ALA A 151 -18.58 -15.07 8.66
N GLY A 152 -18.58 -14.12 7.73
CA GLY A 152 -19.51 -14.09 6.60
C GLY A 152 -19.06 -14.88 5.38
N ILE A 153 -17.88 -15.48 5.36
CA ILE A 153 -17.39 -16.31 4.26
C ILE A 153 -17.20 -17.73 4.78
N VAL A 154 -18.04 -18.63 4.33
CA VAL A 154 -18.10 -20.01 4.85
C VAL A 154 -18.08 -21.00 3.70
N LYS A 155 -17.15 -21.97 3.74
CA LYS A 155 -17.16 -23.13 2.87
C LYS A 155 -18.35 -24.03 3.26
N THR A 156 -19.24 -24.31 2.32
CA THR A 156 -20.46 -25.11 2.55
C THR A 156 -20.40 -26.48 1.86
N GLY A 157 -19.36 -26.72 1.06
CA GLY A 157 -19.11 -27.99 0.39
C GLY A 157 -17.84 -27.90 -0.42
N ASP A 158 -17.46 -28.98 -1.11
CA ASP A 158 -16.20 -29.05 -1.87
C ASP A 158 -16.11 -28.01 -3.01
N TYR A 159 -17.27 -27.62 -3.56
CA TYR A 159 -17.38 -26.69 -4.68
C TYR A 159 -18.35 -25.54 -4.38
N SER A 160 -18.66 -25.30 -3.11
CA SER A 160 -19.62 -24.27 -2.70
C SER A 160 -19.15 -23.48 -1.49
N MET A 161 -19.48 -22.20 -1.51
CA MET A 161 -19.27 -21.29 -0.40
C MET A 161 -20.46 -20.34 -0.27
N THR A 162 -20.70 -19.85 0.92
CA THR A 162 -21.71 -18.82 1.19
C THR A 162 -21.01 -17.54 1.62
N VAL A 163 -21.42 -16.42 1.03
CA VAL A 163 -21.03 -15.08 1.47
C VAL A 163 -22.25 -14.38 2.06
N THR A 164 -22.16 -13.97 3.32
CA THR A 164 -23.21 -13.28 4.05
C THR A 164 -22.89 -11.80 4.17
N LEU A 165 -23.80 -10.95 3.73
CA LEU A 165 -23.71 -9.50 3.88
C LEU A 165 -24.51 -9.06 5.11
N THR A 166 -24.08 -7.96 5.75
CA THR A 166 -24.79 -7.38 6.91
C THR A 166 -25.97 -6.51 6.49
N GLU A 167 -26.00 -6.09 5.23
CA GLU A 167 -27.07 -5.30 4.64
C GLU A 167 -27.29 -5.67 3.17
N VAL A 168 -28.43 -5.27 2.62
CA VAL A 168 -28.74 -5.50 1.20
C VAL A 168 -27.89 -4.59 0.33
N ASN A 169 -27.07 -5.20 -0.53
CA ASN A 169 -26.28 -4.49 -1.54
C ASN A 169 -26.62 -5.03 -2.94
N ALA A 170 -27.35 -4.23 -3.71
CA ALA A 170 -27.86 -4.63 -5.03
C ALA A 170 -26.74 -4.92 -6.06
N THR A 171 -25.55 -4.36 -5.86
CA THR A 171 -24.41 -4.53 -6.76
C THR A 171 -23.43 -5.61 -6.30
N ALA A 172 -23.67 -6.23 -5.14
CA ALA A 172 -22.75 -7.21 -4.56
C ALA A 172 -22.41 -8.36 -5.51
N ILE A 173 -23.38 -8.84 -6.29
CA ILE A 173 -23.17 -9.93 -7.25
C ILE A 173 -22.10 -9.60 -8.30
N TYR A 174 -21.91 -8.33 -8.63
CA TYR A 174 -20.89 -7.89 -9.59
C TYR A 174 -19.52 -7.66 -8.93
N GLN A 175 -19.47 -7.58 -7.62
CA GLN A 175 -18.26 -7.35 -6.83
C GLN A 175 -17.74 -8.63 -6.16
N LEU A 176 -18.55 -9.69 -6.13
CA LEU A 176 -18.19 -11.01 -5.58
C LEU A 176 -17.42 -11.93 -6.52
N PRO A 177 -17.36 -11.73 -7.87
CA PRO A 177 -16.52 -12.57 -8.71
C PRO A 177 -15.08 -12.56 -8.20
N VAL A 178 -14.57 -13.73 -7.85
CA VAL A 178 -13.21 -13.93 -7.37
C VAL A 178 -12.49 -14.87 -8.31
N THR A 179 -11.22 -14.59 -8.55
CA THR A 179 -10.37 -15.51 -9.31
C THR A 179 -10.10 -16.74 -8.44
N VAL A 180 -10.41 -17.91 -8.96
CA VAL A 180 -10.07 -19.16 -8.29
C VAL A 180 -8.60 -19.46 -8.57
N CYS A 181 -7.78 -19.41 -7.53
CA CYS A 181 -6.34 -19.61 -7.62
C CYS A 181 -5.96 -21.00 -7.12
N PRO A 182 -5.12 -21.77 -7.84
CA PRO A 182 -4.68 -23.09 -7.39
C PRO A 182 -3.74 -22.95 -6.18
N MET A 183 -4.13 -23.58 -5.07
CA MET A 183 -3.37 -23.49 -3.82
C MET A 183 -1.92 -23.96 -3.97
N HIS A 184 -1.70 -25.08 -4.67
CA HIS A 184 -0.37 -25.65 -4.86
C HIS A 184 0.60 -24.75 -5.64
N TYR A 185 0.10 -23.68 -6.24
CA TYR A 185 0.93 -22.70 -6.95
C TYR A 185 1.12 -21.41 -6.14
N TYR A 186 0.04 -20.90 -5.51
CA TYR A 186 0.07 -19.66 -4.76
C TYR A 186 0.35 -19.85 -3.26
N GLY A 187 0.43 -21.10 -2.78
CA GLY A 187 0.71 -21.43 -1.38
C GLY A 187 1.36 -22.80 -1.23
N GLU A 188 1.75 -23.11 0.00
CA GLU A 188 2.31 -24.42 0.37
C GLU A 188 1.18 -25.31 0.88
N THR A 189 0.90 -26.41 0.20
CA THR A 189 -0.26 -27.28 0.49
C THR A 189 -0.19 -27.96 1.85
N ASP A 190 1.00 -28.15 2.38
CA ASP A 190 1.25 -28.67 3.75
C ASP A 190 0.96 -27.66 4.86
N LYS A 191 0.88 -26.38 4.50
CA LYS A 191 0.46 -25.29 5.42
C LYS A 191 -1.03 -24.98 5.31
N TYR A 192 -1.80 -25.72 4.52
CA TYR A 192 -3.24 -25.52 4.42
C TYR A 192 -3.97 -26.14 5.62
N ASP A 193 -4.68 -25.31 6.37
CA ASP A 193 -5.56 -25.73 7.46
C ASP A 193 -6.74 -24.75 7.51
N TYR A 194 -7.86 -25.17 6.94
CA TYR A 194 -9.06 -24.33 6.85
C TYR A 194 -9.59 -23.94 8.24
N ASP A 195 -9.58 -24.88 9.20
CA ASP A 195 -10.16 -24.67 10.53
C ASP A 195 -9.34 -23.66 11.35
N ASN A 196 -8.04 -23.58 11.09
CA ASN A 196 -7.14 -22.61 11.69
C ASN A 196 -6.86 -21.39 10.79
N ASN A 197 -7.67 -21.19 9.74
CA ASN A 197 -7.57 -20.08 8.81
C ASN A 197 -6.19 -19.96 8.12
N MET A 198 -5.60 -21.10 7.78
CA MET A 198 -4.33 -21.19 7.08
C MET A 198 -4.56 -21.61 5.63
N PHE A 199 -4.13 -20.77 4.68
CA PHE A 199 -4.36 -20.94 3.23
C PHE A 199 -3.08 -21.18 2.45
N GLY A 200 -2.14 -21.91 3.02
CA GLY A 200 -0.85 -22.22 2.40
C GLY A 200 0.22 -21.16 2.64
N PHE A 201 -0.03 -20.17 3.48
CA PHE A 201 0.95 -19.17 3.95
C PHE A 201 0.51 -18.61 5.30
N VAL A 202 1.44 -18.01 6.02
CA VAL A 202 1.17 -17.34 7.29
C VAL A 202 0.38 -16.06 7.04
N LYS A 203 -0.59 -15.74 7.89
CA LYS A 203 -1.36 -14.49 7.80
C LYS A 203 -0.41 -13.28 7.79
N GLY A 204 -0.55 -12.43 6.77
CA GLY A 204 0.30 -11.25 6.56
C GLY A 204 1.55 -11.51 5.70
N ASP A 205 2.03 -12.76 5.57
CA ASP A 205 3.16 -13.09 4.72
C ASP A 205 2.70 -13.48 3.31
N LEU A 206 2.82 -12.56 2.37
CA LEU A 206 2.51 -12.73 0.96
C LEU A 206 3.76 -12.89 0.07
N SER A 207 4.93 -13.11 0.66
CA SER A 207 6.19 -13.19 -0.07
C SER A 207 6.16 -14.25 -1.18
N HIS A 208 5.68 -15.46 -0.88
CA HIS A 208 5.51 -16.52 -1.88
C HIS A 208 4.51 -16.11 -2.98
N VAL A 209 3.35 -15.59 -2.61
CA VAL A 209 2.33 -15.13 -3.59
C VAL A 209 2.93 -14.09 -4.52
N LYS A 210 3.62 -13.08 -3.98
CA LYS A 210 4.28 -12.04 -4.78
C LYS A 210 5.32 -12.61 -5.76
N SER A 211 6.09 -13.63 -5.34
CA SER A 211 7.13 -14.23 -6.18
C SER A 211 6.58 -14.95 -7.41
N VAL A 212 5.35 -15.47 -7.37
CA VAL A 212 4.73 -16.25 -8.46
C VAL A 212 3.69 -15.47 -9.28
N THR A 213 3.28 -14.28 -8.85
CA THR A 213 2.26 -13.48 -9.55
C THR A 213 2.67 -13.01 -10.94
N SER A 214 3.98 -12.89 -11.21
CA SER A 214 4.50 -12.53 -12.54
C SER A 214 4.38 -13.65 -13.58
N THR A 215 4.11 -14.88 -13.15
CA THR A 215 3.97 -16.06 -14.00
C THR A 215 2.65 -16.77 -13.74
N PRO A 216 1.49 -16.13 -14.05
CA PRO A 216 0.18 -16.66 -13.68
C PRO A 216 -0.10 -18.00 -14.35
N VAL A 217 -0.78 -18.89 -13.64
CA VAL A 217 -1.31 -20.15 -14.19
C VAL A 217 -2.81 -20.03 -14.39
N GLY A 218 -3.32 -20.64 -15.44
CA GLY A 218 -4.73 -20.62 -15.79
C GLY A 218 -5.22 -21.97 -16.31
N SER A 219 -6.54 -22.14 -16.32
CA SER A 219 -7.23 -23.31 -16.89
C SER A 219 -7.82 -23.06 -18.29
N GLY A 220 -7.44 -21.94 -18.91
CA GLY A 220 -7.92 -21.54 -20.23
C GLY A 220 -7.22 -22.27 -21.38
N PRO A 221 -7.62 -21.99 -22.64
CA PRO A 221 -7.04 -22.61 -23.83
C PRO A 221 -5.63 -22.09 -24.17
N TYR A 222 -5.10 -21.18 -23.39
CA TYR A 222 -3.76 -20.61 -23.56
C TYR A 222 -2.98 -20.64 -22.25
N THR A 223 -1.66 -20.86 -22.35
CA THR A 223 -0.70 -20.74 -21.26
C THR A 223 0.06 -19.41 -21.39
N PHE A 224 0.41 -18.83 -20.26
CA PHE A 224 1.24 -17.63 -20.21
C PHE A 224 2.71 -18.00 -20.48
N GLU A 225 3.35 -17.33 -21.43
CA GLU A 225 4.78 -17.52 -21.72
C GLU A 225 5.65 -16.38 -21.22
N GLY A 226 5.12 -15.16 -21.22
CA GLY A 226 5.89 -14.02 -20.77
C GLY A 226 5.23 -12.68 -21.03
N TRP A 227 5.84 -11.65 -20.46
CA TRP A 227 5.50 -10.26 -20.67
C TRP A 227 6.78 -9.47 -20.95
N SER A 228 6.79 -8.70 -22.03
CA SER A 228 7.90 -7.81 -22.38
C SER A 228 7.43 -6.64 -23.23
N ASN A 229 8.02 -5.47 -23.04
CA ASN A 229 7.73 -4.27 -23.84
C ASN A 229 6.23 -3.94 -23.98
N GLY A 230 5.46 -4.14 -22.91
CA GLY A 230 4.00 -3.90 -22.93
C GLY A 230 3.17 -4.98 -23.65
N ALA A 231 3.79 -6.07 -24.12
CA ALA A 231 3.11 -7.17 -24.77
C ALA A 231 3.11 -8.43 -23.92
N VAL A 232 1.96 -9.11 -23.85
CA VAL A 232 1.81 -10.44 -23.23
C VAL A 232 1.87 -11.50 -24.33
N THR A 233 2.74 -12.50 -24.11
CA THR A 233 2.85 -13.67 -25.00
C THR A 233 2.11 -14.85 -24.39
N LEU A 234 1.21 -15.42 -25.18
CA LEU A 234 0.43 -16.61 -24.82
C LEU A 234 0.68 -17.71 -25.82
N GLN A 235 0.83 -18.94 -25.34
CA GLN A 235 0.92 -20.14 -26.17
C GLN A 235 -0.40 -20.92 -26.10
N LYS A 236 -0.84 -21.45 -27.22
CA LYS A 236 -2.00 -22.35 -27.25
C LYS A 236 -1.71 -23.60 -26.41
N HIS A 237 -2.63 -23.94 -25.49
CA HIS A 237 -2.54 -25.17 -24.72
C HIS A 237 -2.55 -26.38 -25.63
N PRO A 238 -1.72 -27.42 -25.41
CA PRO A 238 -1.57 -28.57 -26.30
C PRO A 238 -2.77 -29.53 -26.37
N THR A 239 -3.81 -29.34 -25.55
CA THR A 239 -5.03 -30.18 -25.56
C THR A 239 -6.15 -29.55 -26.36
#